data_47ab40a1276cd78193f28665fb5a4bea
#
_entry.id   47ab40a1276cd78193f28665fb5a4bea
#
_cell.length_a   1.000
_cell.length_b   1.000
_cell.length_c   1.000
_cell.angle_alpha   90.00
_cell.angle_beta   90.00
_cell.angle_gamma   90.00
#
_symmetry.space_group_name_H-M   'P 1'
#
loop_
_entity.id
_entity.type
_entity.pdbx_description
1 polymer ?
#
loop_
_entity_poly.entity_id
_entity_poly.type
_entity_poly.pdbx_seq_one_letter_code
_entity_poly.pdbx_strand_id
1 'polypeptide(L)'
;MALDLRPGERVYQEIKQAILSGHFAIHQRLDIDKLAAQLGVSATPVRYALAILASERLVKLNTSRMYQVAFWSERELRELYQWRQQLAKWALESYAPTPLASPVAPGRDYAGAYLAMMRHIDVNANTEARRAARAADDRLQPAVRFEKDVLQDGVGELTRIAAAVEHGGSQLSNAIRSYFRRRIAQSAQIRSAAHASAIPDNGD
;
A
#
# COMPACT_ATOMS: atom_id res chain seq x y z
N MET A 1 15.12 -3.96 22.37
CA MET A 1 14.97 -5.40 22.45
C MET A 1 14.41 -5.86 21.10
N ALA A 2 15.24 -6.32 20.18
CA ALA A 2 14.79 -6.88 18.91
C ALA A 2 14.03 -8.16 19.25
N LEU A 3 12.74 -8.23 18.88
CA LEU A 3 11.99 -9.48 18.92
C LEU A 3 12.71 -10.48 18.03
N ASP A 4 13.17 -11.57 18.62
CA ASP A 4 13.82 -12.68 17.91
C ASP A 4 12.71 -13.40 17.11
N LEU A 5 12.41 -12.86 15.94
CA LEU A 5 11.37 -13.39 15.05
C LEU A 5 11.80 -14.77 14.56
N ARG A 6 10.88 -15.71 14.54
CA ARG A 6 11.13 -17.03 13.93
C ARG A 6 11.61 -16.83 12.49
N PRO A 7 12.52 -17.66 11.97
CA PRO A 7 13.13 -17.49 10.64
C PRO A 7 12.08 -17.25 9.53
N GLY A 8 10.93 -17.92 9.56
CA GLY A 8 9.86 -17.74 8.59
C GLY A 8 9.18 -16.38 8.69
N GLU A 9 9.03 -15.84 9.90
CA GLU A 9 8.41 -14.53 10.13
C GLU A 9 9.35 -13.39 9.69
N ARG A 10 10.65 -13.51 9.98
CA ARG A 10 11.67 -12.57 9.48
C ARG A 10 11.67 -12.52 7.95
N VAL A 11 11.74 -13.67 7.29
CA VAL A 11 11.71 -13.78 5.82
C VAL A 11 10.43 -13.16 5.23
N TYR A 12 9.28 -13.44 5.84
CA TYR A 12 8.00 -12.80 5.43
C TYR A 12 8.08 -11.28 5.50
N GLN A 13 8.55 -10.72 6.62
CA GLN A 13 8.65 -9.27 6.79
C GLN A 13 9.63 -8.64 5.78
N GLU A 14 10.79 -9.26 5.54
CA GLU A 14 11.79 -8.77 4.59
C GLU A 14 11.24 -8.75 3.15
N ILE A 15 10.61 -9.84 2.69
CA ILE A 15 10.01 -9.91 1.35
C ILE A 15 8.83 -8.93 1.24
N LYS A 16 7.97 -8.84 2.27
CA LYS A 16 6.87 -7.88 2.30
C LYS A 16 7.37 -6.45 2.15
N GLN A 17 8.36 -6.05 2.93
CA GLN A 17 8.94 -4.70 2.85
C GLN A 17 9.57 -4.43 1.48
N ALA A 18 10.25 -5.41 0.88
CA ALA A 18 10.82 -5.27 -0.45
C ALA A 18 9.74 -5.05 -1.54
N ILE A 19 8.57 -5.70 -1.41
CA ILE A 19 7.42 -5.46 -2.30
C ILE A 19 6.83 -4.06 -2.05
N LEU A 20 6.57 -3.71 -0.81
CA LEU A 20 5.94 -2.44 -0.45
C LEU A 20 6.83 -1.23 -0.76
N SER A 21 8.14 -1.34 -0.58
CA SER A 21 9.10 -0.30 -0.96
C SER A 21 9.35 -0.21 -2.46
N GLY A 22 8.94 -1.23 -3.25
CA GLY A 22 9.13 -1.33 -4.69
C GLY A 22 10.54 -1.75 -5.11
N HIS A 23 11.27 -2.36 -4.19
CA HIS A 23 12.50 -3.06 -4.54
C HIS A 23 12.21 -4.19 -5.55
N PHE A 24 11.06 -4.86 -5.40
CA PHE A 24 10.54 -5.75 -6.41
C PHE A 24 9.52 -4.99 -7.28
N ALA A 25 9.75 -4.97 -8.59
CA ALA A 25 8.85 -4.35 -9.54
C ALA A 25 7.50 -5.11 -9.63
N ILE A 26 6.45 -4.41 -10.01
CA ILE A 26 5.16 -5.01 -10.33
C ILE A 26 5.38 -6.06 -11.43
N HIS A 27 4.70 -7.22 -11.34
CA HIS A 27 4.90 -8.39 -12.19
C HIS A 27 6.26 -9.11 -12.07
N GLN A 28 7.20 -8.58 -11.31
CA GLN A 28 8.49 -9.24 -11.15
C GLN A 28 8.31 -10.67 -10.63
N ARG A 29 8.98 -11.61 -11.28
CA ARG A 29 9.04 -13.01 -10.85
C ARG A 29 9.88 -13.12 -9.58
N LEU A 30 9.35 -13.82 -8.58
CA LEU A 30 10.00 -14.10 -7.31
C LEU A 30 10.52 -15.53 -7.33
N ASP A 31 11.82 -15.67 -7.54
CA ASP A 31 12.52 -16.95 -7.59
C ASP A 31 12.87 -17.39 -6.16
N ILE A 32 12.38 -18.56 -5.75
CA ILE A 32 12.53 -19.07 -4.39
C ILE A 32 14.01 -19.30 -4.05
N ASP A 33 14.76 -19.89 -4.97
CA ASP A 33 16.15 -20.27 -4.70
C ASP A 33 17.06 -19.03 -4.65
N LYS A 34 16.80 -18.03 -5.52
CA LYS A 34 17.50 -16.74 -5.46
C LYS A 34 17.17 -15.98 -4.18
N LEU A 35 15.90 -15.93 -3.78
CA LEU A 35 15.52 -15.29 -2.52
C LEU A 35 16.11 -16.00 -1.30
N ALA A 36 16.13 -17.33 -1.30
CA ALA A 36 16.73 -18.10 -0.23
C ALA A 36 18.24 -17.80 -0.10
N ALA A 37 18.96 -17.75 -1.21
CA ALA A 37 20.38 -17.39 -1.24
C ALA A 37 20.62 -15.95 -0.75
N GLN A 38 19.82 -14.98 -1.21
CA GLN A 38 19.93 -13.58 -0.79
C GLN A 38 19.65 -13.36 0.70
N LEU A 39 18.69 -14.11 1.26
CA LEU A 39 18.28 -14.00 2.67
C LEU A 39 19.08 -14.91 3.63
N GLY A 40 19.98 -15.74 3.08
CA GLY A 40 20.79 -16.66 3.87
C GLY A 40 19.96 -17.75 4.57
N VAL A 41 18.91 -18.25 3.93
CA VAL A 41 18.00 -19.26 4.48
C VAL A 41 17.78 -20.41 3.49
N SER A 42 17.13 -21.48 3.91
CA SER A 42 16.65 -22.54 3.01
C SER A 42 15.41 -22.11 2.23
N ALA A 43 15.03 -22.86 1.20
CA ALA A 43 13.84 -22.60 0.40
C ALA A 43 12.51 -22.70 1.17
N THR A 44 12.47 -23.46 2.27
CA THR A 44 11.22 -23.70 3.04
C THR A 44 10.64 -22.42 3.65
N PRO A 45 11.35 -21.61 4.44
CA PRO A 45 10.81 -20.36 4.97
C PRO A 45 10.42 -19.36 3.86
N VAL A 46 11.10 -19.36 2.70
CA VAL A 46 10.73 -18.51 1.56
C VAL A 46 9.39 -18.95 0.97
N ARG A 47 9.18 -20.25 0.75
CA ARG A 47 7.87 -20.77 0.27
C ARG A 47 6.74 -20.43 1.23
N TYR A 48 6.99 -20.58 2.54
CA TYR A 48 6.02 -20.21 3.57
C TYR A 48 5.68 -18.71 3.50
N ALA A 49 6.66 -17.84 3.44
CA ALA A 49 6.49 -16.40 3.32
C ALA A 49 5.70 -16.01 2.06
N LEU A 50 6.06 -16.58 0.89
CA LEU A 50 5.37 -16.32 -0.36
C LEU A 50 3.93 -16.82 -0.36
N ALA A 51 3.63 -17.94 0.30
CA ALA A 51 2.26 -18.43 0.46
C ALA A 51 1.39 -17.47 1.30
N ILE A 52 1.95 -16.91 2.39
CA ILE A 52 1.26 -15.88 3.18
C ILE A 52 1.03 -14.62 2.34
N LEU A 53 2.05 -14.13 1.65
CA LEU A 53 1.94 -12.95 0.80
C LEU A 53 0.94 -13.16 -0.36
N ALA A 54 0.79 -14.38 -0.83
CA ALA A 54 -0.24 -14.73 -1.82
C ALA A 54 -1.66 -14.67 -1.21
N SER A 55 -1.84 -15.11 0.04
CA SER A 55 -3.12 -14.96 0.75
C SER A 55 -3.46 -13.48 1.02
N GLU A 56 -2.46 -12.63 1.23
CA GLU A 56 -2.61 -11.17 1.36
C GLU A 56 -2.79 -10.47 0.00
N ARG A 57 -2.71 -11.19 -1.11
CA ARG A 57 -2.79 -10.67 -2.49
C ARG A 57 -1.69 -9.67 -2.85
N LEU A 58 -0.55 -9.74 -2.20
CA LEU A 58 0.68 -9.00 -2.55
C LEU A 58 1.52 -9.76 -3.58
N VAL A 59 1.31 -11.06 -3.66
CA VAL A 59 1.95 -11.97 -4.60
C VAL A 59 0.85 -12.79 -5.29
N LYS A 60 1.07 -13.15 -6.54
CA LYS A 60 0.20 -14.08 -7.30
C LYS A 60 1.01 -15.31 -7.70
N LEU A 61 0.36 -16.48 -7.64
CA LEU A 61 0.87 -17.71 -8.23
C LEU A 61 0.32 -17.78 -9.66
N ASN A 62 1.20 -17.78 -10.64
CA ASN A 62 0.78 -17.86 -12.03
C ASN A 62 0.46 -19.31 -12.45
N THR A 63 -0.01 -19.49 -13.69
CA THR A 63 -0.37 -20.81 -14.26
C THR A 63 0.80 -21.80 -14.30
N SER A 64 2.04 -21.30 -14.38
CA SER A 64 3.28 -22.09 -14.31
C SER A 64 3.76 -22.35 -12.88
N ARG A 65 2.93 -22.11 -11.88
CA ARG A 65 3.23 -22.26 -10.45
C ARG A 65 4.42 -21.42 -9.98
N MET A 66 4.65 -20.28 -10.62
CA MET A 66 5.68 -19.33 -10.22
C MET A 66 5.06 -18.16 -9.47
N TYR A 67 5.72 -17.72 -8.41
CA TYR A 67 5.33 -16.53 -7.68
C TYR A 67 5.76 -15.27 -8.44
N GLN A 68 4.89 -14.26 -8.43
CA GLN A 68 5.20 -12.94 -8.97
C GLN A 68 4.52 -11.86 -8.14
N VAL A 69 5.12 -10.68 -8.10
CA VAL A 69 4.50 -9.51 -7.45
C VAL A 69 3.13 -9.25 -8.06
N ALA A 70 2.12 -9.08 -7.20
CA ALA A 70 0.76 -8.90 -7.64
C ALA A 70 0.59 -7.58 -8.41
N PHE A 71 -0.33 -7.61 -9.36
CA PHE A 71 -0.72 -6.47 -10.16
C PHE A 71 -2.24 -6.46 -10.34
N TRP A 72 -2.81 -5.28 -10.50
CA TRP A 72 -4.25 -5.10 -10.63
C TRP A 72 -4.65 -4.94 -12.09
N SER A 73 -5.81 -5.46 -12.47
CA SER A 73 -6.60 -4.88 -13.55
C SER A 73 -7.09 -3.48 -13.13
N GLU A 74 -7.50 -2.67 -14.08
CA GLU A 74 -8.10 -1.36 -13.78
C GLU A 74 -9.29 -1.50 -12.82
N ARG A 75 -10.13 -2.51 -13.08
CA ARG A 75 -11.29 -2.80 -12.23
C ARG A 75 -10.89 -3.15 -10.80
N GLU A 76 -9.90 -4.03 -10.61
CA GLU A 76 -9.44 -4.42 -9.27
C GLU A 76 -8.85 -3.23 -8.51
N LEU A 77 -8.08 -2.35 -9.17
CA LEU A 77 -7.54 -1.16 -8.52
C LEU A 77 -8.65 -0.17 -8.14
N ARG A 78 -9.62 0.05 -9.03
CA ARG A 78 -10.80 0.88 -8.76
C ARG A 78 -11.59 0.37 -7.56
N GLU A 79 -11.91 -0.92 -7.53
CA GLU A 79 -12.63 -1.58 -6.45
C GLU A 79 -11.84 -1.53 -5.13
N LEU A 80 -10.51 -1.62 -5.17
CA LEU A 80 -9.67 -1.52 -3.99
C LEU A 80 -9.66 -0.10 -3.40
N TYR A 81 -9.63 0.95 -4.24
CA TYR A 81 -9.82 2.34 -3.78
C TYR A 81 -11.22 2.56 -3.20
N GLN A 82 -12.26 2.01 -3.82
CA GLN A 82 -13.63 2.08 -3.30
C GLN A 82 -13.75 1.41 -1.94
N TRP A 83 -13.16 0.23 -1.79
CA TRP A 83 -13.13 -0.50 -0.52
C TRP A 83 -12.41 0.31 0.56
N ARG A 84 -11.22 0.83 0.25
CA ARG A 84 -10.47 1.66 1.20
C ARG A 84 -11.23 2.94 1.59
N GLN A 85 -11.97 3.53 0.66
CA GLN A 85 -12.86 4.66 0.94
C GLN A 85 -13.96 4.30 1.95
N GLN A 86 -14.59 3.12 1.83
CA GLN A 86 -15.62 2.71 2.80
C GLN A 86 -15.03 2.50 4.19
N LEU A 87 -13.86 1.88 4.27
CA LEU A 87 -13.15 1.71 5.54
C LEU A 87 -12.81 3.05 6.20
N ALA A 88 -12.35 4.04 5.42
CA ALA A 88 -12.11 5.38 5.91
C ALA A 88 -13.39 6.06 6.41
N LYS A 89 -14.52 5.89 5.72
CA LYS A 89 -15.82 6.42 6.17
C LYS A 89 -16.21 5.84 7.53
N TRP A 90 -16.09 4.52 7.71
CA TRP A 90 -16.37 3.89 9.01
C TRP A 90 -15.43 4.37 10.11
N ALA A 91 -14.15 4.58 9.80
CA ALA A 91 -13.20 5.13 10.75
C ALA A 91 -13.61 6.55 11.20
N LEU A 92 -14.13 7.36 10.26
CA LEU A 92 -14.58 8.72 10.54
C LEU A 92 -15.83 8.80 11.43
N GLU A 93 -16.67 7.76 11.48
CA GLU A 93 -17.84 7.71 12.38
C GLU A 93 -17.44 7.73 13.86
N SER A 94 -16.27 7.16 14.19
CA SER A 94 -15.70 7.12 15.55
C SER A 94 -14.50 8.04 15.72
N TYR A 95 -14.26 8.94 14.75
CA TYR A 95 -13.06 9.77 14.73
C TYR A 95 -13.14 10.87 15.81
N ALA A 96 -12.15 10.89 16.68
CA ALA A 96 -11.89 12.00 17.61
C ALA A 96 -10.71 12.83 17.09
N PRO A 97 -10.88 14.14 16.85
CA PRO A 97 -9.79 15.01 16.43
C PRO A 97 -8.58 14.92 17.36
N THR A 98 -7.43 14.63 16.79
CA THR A 98 -6.16 14.59 17.52
C THR A 98 -5.08 15.25 16.67
N PRO A 99 -4.13 15.99 17.30
CA PRO A 99 -3.04 16.60 16.54
C PRO A 99 -2.28 15.55 15.72
N LEU A 100 -2.10 15.81 14.44
CA LEU A 100 -1.28 14.98 13.57
C LEU A 100 0.11 15.61 13.50
N ALA A 101 1.13 14.91 14.01
CA ALA A 101 2.51 15.25 13.69
C ALA A 101 2.65 15.24 12.16
N SER A 102 2.99 16.39 11.56
CA SER A 102 2.91 16.67 10.13
C SER A 102 3.15 15.43 9.24
N PRO A 103 2.15 14.94 8.50
CA PRO A 103 2.33 13.78 7.64
C PRO A 103 3.22 14.10 6.42
N VAL A 104 3.31 15.37 6.09
CA VAL A 104 4.12 15.90 4.97
C VAL A 104 5.40 16.52 5.52
N ALA A 105 6.11 15.80 6.40
CA ALA A 105 7.42 16.26 6.89
C ALA A 105 8.44 16.30 5.75
N PRO A 106 9.38 17.27 5.77
CA PRO A 106 10.47 17.29 4.81
C PRO A 106 11.21 15.95 4.78
N GLY A 107 11.40 15.38 3.59
CA GLY A 107 12.08 14.09 3.40
C GLY A 107 11.18 12.85 3.50
N ARG A 108 9.90 12.97 3.84
CA ARG A 108 8.96 11.87 3.74
C ARG A 108 8.44 11.77 2.30
N ASP A 109 8.49 10.60 1.71
CA ASP A 109 7.94 10.36 0.39
C ASP A 109 6.39 10.42 0.42
N TYR A 110 5.79 10.57 -0.76
CA TYR A 110 4.33 10.67 -0.90
C TYR A 110 3.58 9.46 -0.32
N ALA A 111 4.08 8.25 -0.56
CA ALA A 111 3.46 7.01 -0.08
C ALA A 111 3.55 6.91 1.45
N GLY A 112 4.69 7.29 2.04
CA GLY A 112 4.84 7.36 3.48
C GLY A 112 3.93 8.41 4.15
N ALA A 113 3.72 9.56 3.49
CA ALA A 113 2.79 10.58 3.94
C ALA A 113 1.33 10.08 3.92
N TYR A 114 0.93 9.43 2.82
CA TYR A 114 -0.37 8.77 2.70
C TYR A 114 -0.61 7.77 3.83
N LEU A 115 0.32 6.84 4.04
CA LEU A 115 0.18 5.80 5.07
C LEU A 115 0.08 6.39 6.49
N ALA A 116 0.89 7.40 6.81
CA ALA A 116 0.85 8.05 8.11
C ALA A 116 -0.53 8.69 8.36
N MET A 117 -1.06 9.39 7.35
CA MET A 117 -2.37 10.02 7.40
C MET A 117 -3.50 8.99 7.54
N MET A 118 -3.50 7.94 6.75
CA MET A 118 -4.54 6.90 6.82
C MET A 118 -4.52 6.17 8.15
N ARG A 119 -3.34 5.85 8.68
CA ARG A 119 -3.20 5.23 10.02
C ARG A 119 -3.74 6.13 11.13
N HIS A 120 -3.54 7.44 11.00
CA HIS A 120 -4.07 8.40 11.97
C HIS A 120 -5.61 8.45 11.92
N ILE A 121 -6.21 8.46 10.73
CA ILE A 121 -7.67 8.41 10.56
C ILE A 121 -8.25 7.12 11.15
N ASP A 122 -7.57 6.00 10.94
CA ASP A 122 -8.05 4.68 11.37
C ASP A 122 -7.83 4.42 12.89
N VAL A 123 -7.17 5.32 13.63
CA VAL A 123 -6.75 5.07 15.03
C VAL A 123 -7.90 4.69 15.95
N ASN A 124 -9.06 5.32 15.77
CA ASN A 124 -10.25 5.10 16.60
C ASN A 124 -11.22 4.06 16.00
N ALA A 125 -10.95 3.52 14.81
CA ALA A 125 -11.75 2.46 14.22
C ALA A 125 -11.64 1.17 15.04
N ASN A 126 -12.67 0.32 14.98
CA ASN A 126 -12.62 -0.98 15.61
C ASN A 126 -11.49 -1.85 15.04
N THR A 127 -11.12 -2.90 15.77
CA THR A 127 -9.96 -3.75 15.45
C THR A 127 -10.07 -4.40 14.06
N GLU A 128 -11.25 -4.87 13.66
CA GLU A 128 -11.45 -5.51 12.36
C GLU A 128 -11.38 -4.51 11.21
N ALA A 129 -11.99 -3.33 11.37
CA ALA A 129 -11.89 -2.26 10.39
C ALA A 129 -10.44 -1.79 10.20
N ARG A 130 -9.67 -1.63 11.29
CA ARG A 130 -8.24 -1.29 11.22
C ARG A 130 -7.40 -2.37 10.53
N ARG A 131 -7.69 -3.65 10.80
CA ARG A 131 -7.02 -4.77 10.14
C ARG A 131 -7.31 -4.77 8.64
N ALA A 132 -8.57 -4.60 8.26
CA ALA A 132 -9.00 -4.51 6.86
C ALA A 132 -8.39 -3.29 6.15
N ALA A 133 -8.32 -2.13 6.83
CA ALA A 133 -7.70 -0.91 6.29
C ALA A 133 -6.21 -1.10 6.02
N ARG A 134 -5.46 -1.70 6.96
CA ARG A 134 -4.04 -2.02 6.76
C ARG A 134 -3.82 -2.97 5.58
N ALA A 135 -4.63 -4.01 5.46
CA ALA A 135 -4.55 -4.94 4.34
C ALA A 135 -4.86 -4.26 2.98
N ALA A 136 -5.80 -3.31 2.97
CA ALA A 136 -6.08 -2.50 1.78
C ALA A 136 -4.93 -1.56 1.45
N ASP A 137 -4.34 -0.89 2.45
CA ASP A 137 -3.21 0.02 2.28
C ASP A 137 -1.97 -0.72 1.77
N ASP A 138 -1.63 -1.89 2.32
CA ASP A 138 -0.52 -2.72 1.85
C ASP A 138 -0.68 -3.05 0.35
N ARG A 139 -1.90 -3.38 -0.08
CA ARG A 139 -2.21 -3.66 -1.49
C ARG A 139 -2.22 -2.42 -2.38
N LEU A 140 -2.56 -1.24 -1.84
CA LEU A 140 -2.55 0.03 -2.56
C LEU A 140 -1.15 0.65 -2.65
N GLN A 141 -0.27 0.39 -1.70
CA GLN A 141 1.01 1.07 -1.58
C GLN A 141 1.85 1.06 -2.87
N PRO A 142 1.93 -0.04 -3.64
CA PRO A 142 2.61 -0.02 -4.92
C PRO A 142 1.99 0.96 -5.94
N ALA A 143 0.67 1.18 -5.92
CA ALA A 143 -0.01 2.14 -6.79
C ALA A 143 0.15 3.58 -6.29
N VAL A 144 0.06 3.80 -4.99
CA VAL A 144 0.15 5.13 -4.35
C VAL A 144 1.44 5.85 -4.72
N ARG A 145 2.55 5.14 -4.93
CA ARG A 145 3.82 5.73 -5.34
C ARG A 145 3.76 6.44 -6.69
N PHE A 146 2.86 6.03 -7.57
CA PHE A 146 2.67 6.60 -8.91
C PHE A 146 1.53 7.62 -8.97
N GLU A 147 0.78 7.80 -7.89
CA GLU A 147 -0.31 8.78 -7.84
C GLU A 147 0.18 10.20 -8.11
N LYS A 148 1.34 10.57 -7.57
CA LYS A 148 1.94 11.90 -7.76
C LYS A 148 2.26 12.22 -9.22
N ASP A 149 2.53 11.19 -10.04
CA ASP A 149 2.90 11.35 -11.45
C ASP A 149 1.64 11.51 -12.33
N VAL A 150 0.49 11.10 -11.81
CA VAL A 150 -0.82 11.13 -12.52
C VAL A 150 -1.71 12.24 -11.99
N LEU A 151 -1.72 12.45 -10.67
CA LEU A 151 -2.63 13.37 -10.01
C LEU A 151 -1.93 14.70 -9.77
N GLN A 152 -2.40 15.73 -10.48
CA GLN A 152 -1.98 17.10 -10.16
C GLN A 152 -2.30 17.43 -8.71
N ASP A 153 -1.37 18.10 -8.01
CA ASP A 153 -1.54 18.56 -6.63
C ASP A 153 -1.80 17.45 -5.59
N GLY A 154 -1.24 16.26 -5.80
CA GLY A 154 -1.37 15.15 -4.83
C GLY A 154 -0.85 15.49 -3.44
N VAL A 155 0.27 16.22 -3.35
CA VAL A 155 0.85 16.69 -2.07
C VAL A 155 -0.08 17.71 -1.41
N GLY A 156 -0.62 18.66 -2.17
CA GLY A 156 -1.57 19.66 -1.65
C GLY A 156 -2.86 19.01 -1.13
N GLU A 157 -3.32 17.90 -1.73
CA GLU A 157 -4.45 17.14 -1.18
C GLU A 157 -4.13 16.55 0.20
N LEU A 158 -2.97 15.93 0.37
CA LEU A 158 -2.54 15.39 1.66
C LEU A 158 -2.41 16.49 2.71
N THR A 159 -1.90 17.66 2.33
CA THR A 159 -1.80 18.82 3.22
C THR A 159 -3.18 19.31 3.66
N ARG A 160 -4.15 19.39 2.74
CA ARG A 160 -5.54 19.77 3.07
C ARG A 160 -6.21 18.77 3.99
N ILE A 161 -5.99 17.47 3.80
CA ILE A 161 -6.52 16.44 4.69
C ILE A 161 -5.85 16.57 6.07
N ALA A 162 -4.54 16.79 6.14
CA ALA A 162 -3.83 16.98 7.38
C ALA A 162 -4.37 18.17 8.20
N ALA A 163 -4.64 19.28 7.54
CA ALA A 163 -5.29 20.43 8.19
C ALA A 163 -6.71 20.10 8.67
N ALA A 164 -7.47 19.31 7.91
CA ALA A 164 -8.84 18.93 8.28
C ALA A 164 -8.88 17.90 9.42
N VAL A 165 -7.83 17.12 9.63
CA VAL A 165 -7.71 16.12 10.71
C VAL A 165 -7.84 16.77 12.11
N GLU A 166 -7.28 17.95 12.29
CA GLU A 166 -7.33 18.67 13.58
C GLU A 166 -8.75 19.14 13.95
N HIS A 167 -9.59 19.32 12.96
CA HIS A 167 -10.97 19.81 13.15
C HIS A 167 -12.02 18.69 13.07
N GLY A 168 -11.72 17.61 12.33
CA GLY A 168 -12.65 16.50 12.10
C GLY A 168 -13.91 16.89 11.32
N GLY A 169 -15.02 16.21 11.63
CA GLY A 169 -16.35 16.56 11.13
C GLY A 169 -16.51 16.47 9.62
N SER A 170 -17.38 17.34 9.07
CA SER A 170 -17.74 17.36 7.65
C SER A 170 -16.56 17.78 6.75
N GLN A 171 -15.68 18.63 7.23
CA GLN A 171 -14.50 19.07 6.48
C GLN A 171 -13.56 17.91 6.17
N LEU A 172 -13.22 17.11 7.18
CA LEU A 172 -12.39 15.92 7.01
C LEU A 172 -13.10 14.87 6.13
N SER A 173 -14.38 14.62 6.37
CA SER A 173 -15.18 13.68 5.57
C SER A 173 -15.23 14.07 4.09
N ASN A 174 -15.38 15.35 3.78
CA ASN A 174 -15.39 15.85 2.41
C ASN A 174 -14.01 15.76 1.75
N ALA A 175 -12.94 16.07 2.48
CA ALA A 175 -11.57 15.95 2.01
C ALA A 175 -11.22 14.49 1.65
N ILE A 176 -11.53 13.54 2.53
CA ILE A 176 -11.34 12.10 2.30
C ILE A 176 -12.18 11.60 1.11
N ARG A 177 -13.44 12.02 1.02
CA ARG A 177 -14.30 11.66 -0.12
C ARG A 177 -13.73 12.16 -1.44
N SER A 178 -13.26 13.41 -1.48
CA SER A 178 -12.65 14.02 -2.67
C SER A 178 -11.37 13.28 -3.06
N TYR A 179 -10.51 12.96 -2.08
CA TYR A 179 -9.29 12.21 -2.25
C TYR A 179 -9.53 10.88 -2.99
N PHE A 180 -10.40 10.02 -2.46
CA PHE A 180 -10.67 8.72 -3.06
C PHE A 180 -11.42 8.83 -4.38
N ARG A 181 -12.36 9.77 -4.54
CA ARG A 181 -13.07 9.99 -5.79
C ARG A 181 -12.13 10.23 -6.97
N ARG A 182 -11.07 11.03 -6.78
CA ARG A 182 -10.07 11.28 -7.83
C ARG A 182 -9.32 10.01 -8.21
N ARG A 183 -8.88 9.19 -7.24
CA ARG A 183 -8.16 7.93 -7.48
C ARG A 183 -9.04 6.90 -8.18
N ILE A 184 -10.29 6.81 -7.75
CA ILE A 184 -11.29 5.95 -8.41
C ILE A 184 -11.49 6.36 -9.87
N ALA A 185 -11.60 7.65 -10.15
CA ALA A 185 -11.75 8.16 -11.50
C ALA A 185 -10.50 7.98 -12.37
N GLN A 186 -9.31 8.02 -11.77
CA GLN A 186 -8.02 7.95 -12.47
C GLN A 186 -7.31 6.60 -12.32
N SER A 187 -8.01 5.56 -11.90
CA SER A 187 -7.42 4.24 -11.66
C SER A 187 -6.74 3.64 -12.90
N ALA A 188 -7.26 3.91 -14.09
CA ALA A 188 -6.65 3.48 -15.35
C ALA A 188 -5.26 4.12 -15.56
N GLN A 189 -5.16 5.43 -15.35
CA GLN A 189 -3.91 6.19 -15.53
C GLN A 189 -2.88 5.82 -14.46
N ILE A 190 -3.29 5.69 -13.19
CA ILE A 190 -2.42 5.26 -12.09
C ILE A 190 -1.88 3.86 -12.37
N ARG A 191 -2.75 2.94 -12.81
CA ARG A 191 -2.34 1.60 -13.22
C ARG A 191 -1.32 1.64 -14.36
N SER A 192 -1.57 2.45 -15.39
CA SER A 192 -0.68 2.56 -16.55
C SER A 192 0.69 3.11 -16.16
N ALA A 193 0.76 4.14 -15.31
CA ALA A 193 2.01 4.68 -14.78
C ALA A 193 2.79 3.63 -13.98
N ALA A 194 2.11 2.88 -13.11
CA ALA A 194 2.71 1.80 -12.34
C ALA A 194 3.23 0.66 -13.23
N HIS A 195 2.53 0.35 -14.33
CA HIS A 195 2.95 -0.68 -15.27
C HIS A 195 4.15 -0.26 -16.13
N ALA A 196 4.16 0.98 -16.60
CA ALA A 196 5.27 1.51 -17.41
C ALA A 196 6.61 1.45 -16.67
N SER A 197 6.61 1.72 -15.35
CA SER A 197 7.81 1.64 -14.52
C SER A 197 8.28 0.20 -14.21
N ALA A 198 7.43 -0.81 -14.46
CA ALA A 198 7.75 -2.20 -14.20
C ALA A 198 8.44 -2.90 -15.39
N ILE A 199 8.42 -2.28 -16.57
CA ILE A 199 9.12 -2.78 -17.75
C ILE A 199 10.57 -2.29 -17.63
N PRO A 200 11.58 -3.18 -17.45
CA PRO A 200 12.95 -2.73 -17.50
C PRO A 200 13.20 -2.10 -18.89
N ASP A 201 13.83 -0.93 -18.88
CA ASP A 201 14.33 -0.30 -20.08
C ASP A 201 15.39 -1.28 -20.66
N ASN A 202 14.96 -2.13 -21.59
CA ASN A 202 15.87 -2.93 -22.38
C ASN A 202 16.51 -2.01 -23.38
N GLY A 203 17.35 -1.09 -22.88
CA GLY A 203 18.28 -0.35 -23.67
C GLY A 203 19.23 -1.33 -24.37
N ASP A 204 19.21 -1.29 -25.69
CA ASP A 204 20.10 -1.98 -26.62
C ASP A 204 21.59 -1.83 -26.24
#